data_5b25211a8d1ffd37d7d759088f99bffd
#
_entry.id   5b25211a8d1ffd37d7d759088f99bffd
#
_cell.length_a   1.000
_cell.length_b   1.000
_cell.length_c   1.000
_cell.angle_alpha   90.00
_cell.angle_beta   90.00
_cell.angle_gamma   90.00
#
_symmetry.space_group_name_H-M   'P 1'
#
loop_
_entity.id
_entity.type
_entity.pdbx_description
1 polymer ?
#
loop_
_entity_poly.entity_id
_entity_poly.type
_entity_poly.pdbx_seq_one_letter_code
_entity_poly.pdbx_strand_id
1 'polypeptide(L)'
;PTKKNSNSADLKYVSSVAKELKKIIKSYKIIITKSTVPVTTGDKIENILKNLKKRKLVDIVSNPEFLREGEAIRDFVYPDRVIIGTDSKKANKILKTLYMPIIKKNSRYFSTSRRGAELIKYASNAFLATKISFINEIANLCEKTGIDVKDISFGMGSDERIGCLLYTSDAADEH
;
A
#
# COMPACT_ATOMS: atom_id res chain seq x y z
N PRO A 1 -9.26 8.80 -6.62
CA PRO A 1 -10.12 8.81 -7.81
C PRO A 1 -9.29 8.91 -9.09
N THR A 2 -9.81 8.37 -10.20
CA THR A 2 -9.24 8.53 -11.55
C THR A 2 -9.75 9.84 -12.16
N LYS A 3 -8.97 10.42 -13.07
CA LYS A 3 -9.42 11.57 -13.85
C LYS A 3 -10.57 11.17 -14.76
N LYS A 4 -11.55 12.05 -14.94
CA LYS A 4 -12.58 11.87 -15.98
C LYS A 4 -11.88 11.68 -17.34
N ASN A 5 -12.28 10.65 -18.09
CA ASN A 5 -11.76 10.28 -19.40
C ASN A 5 -10.26 9.91 -19.46
N SER A 6 -9.68 9.41 -18.37
CA SER A 6 -8.28 8.98 -18.33
C SER A 6 -8.08 7.89 -17.27
N ASN A 7 -7.26 6.89 -17.59
CA ASN A 7 -6.85 5.85 -16.62
C ASN A 7 -5.81 6.34 -15.60
N SER A 8 -5.50 7.64 -15.58
CA SER A 8 -4.53 8.21 -14.65
C SER A 8 -5.19 8.68 -13.34
N ALA A 9 -4.48 8.50 -12.22
CA ALA A 9 -4.95 8.96 -10.91
C ALA A 9 -5.05 10.49 -10.87
N ASP A 10 -6.10 11.01 -10.22
CA ASP A 10 -6.26 12.43 -9.97
C ASP A 10 -5.53 12.83 -8.69
N LEU A 11 -4.44 13.55 -8.83
CA LEU A 11 -3.60 14.04 -7.73
C LEU A 11 -3.92 15.48 -7.32
N LYS A 12 -5.03 16.08 -7.80
CA LYS A 12 -5.38 17.47 -7.49
C LYS A 12 -5.50 17.70 -5.99
N TYR A 13 -6.19 16.81 -5.27
CA TYR A 13 -6.37 16.90 -3.83
C TYR A 13 -5.04 16.80 -3.07
N VAL A 14 -4.18 15.82 -3.43
CA VAL A 14 -2.84 15.68 -2.84
C VAL A 14 -2.00 16.93 -3.07
N SER A 15 -2.05 17.49 -4.28
CA SER A 15 -1.33 18.72 -4.63
C SER A 15 -1.89 19.94 -3.89
N SER A 16 -3.22 20.04 -3.71
CA SER A 16 -3.86 21.11 -2.93
C SER A 16 -3.40 21.10 -1.49
N VAL A 17 -3.50 19.95 -0.82
CA VAL A 17 -3.02 19.76 0.55
C VAL A 17 -1.54 20.14 0.69
N ALA A 18 -0.68 19.69 -0.23
CA ALA A 18 0.74 20.06 -0.20
C ALA A 18 0.96 21.58 -0.31
N LYS A 19 0.18 22.26 -1.16
CA LYS A 19 0.23 23.74 -1.30
C LYS A 19 -0.23 24.46 -0.03
N GLU A 20 -1.26 23.95 0.64
CA GLU A 20 -1.73 24.51 1.92
C GLU A 20 -0.70 24.29 3.03
N LEU A 21 -0.15 23.07 3.15
CA LEU A 21 0.93 22.78 4.11
C LEU A 21 2.13 23.72 3.92
N LYS A 22 2.47 24.05 2.67
CA LYS A 22 3.55 25.00 2.37
C LYS A 22 3.34 26.37 3.03
N LYS A 23 2.09 26.82 3.22
CA LYS A 23 1.77 28.14 3.80
C LYS A 23 1.85 28.12 5.32
N ILE A 24 1.49 26.99 5.95
CA ILE A 24 1.30 26.92 7.41
C ILE A 24 2.49 26.37 8.18
N ILE A 25 3.37 25.58 7.54
CA ILE A 25 4.51 24.95 8.22
C ILE A 25 5.55 25.99 8.62
N LYS A 26 5.75 26.15 9.94
CA LYS A 26 6.74 27.07 10.55
C LYS A 26 7.87 26.32 11.28
N SER A 27 7.66 25.07 11.66
CA SER A 27 8.62 24.21 12.36
C SER A 27 8.76 22.86 11.65
N TYR A 28 9.76 22.08 12.03
CA TYR A 28 9.99 20.77 11.42
C TYR A 28 8.77 19.84 11.49
N LYS A 29 8.41 19.27 10.35
CA LYS A 29 7.33 18.29 10.19
C LYS A 29 7.77 17.14 9.26
N ILE A 30 7.26 15.96 9.52
CA ILE A 30 7.32 14.83 8.59
C ILE A 30 5.97 14.78 7.87
N ILE A 31 6.01 14.87 6.55
CA ILE A 31 4.82 14.79 5.69
C ILE A 31 4.72 13.36 5.17
N ILE A 32 3.67 12.67 5.59
CA ILE A 32 3.50 11.24 5.31
C ILE A 32 2.32 11.04 4.36
N THR A 33 2.57 10.41 3.22
CA THR A 33 1.52 9.93 2.32
C THR A 33 1.17 8.49 2.72
N LYS A 34 -0.04 8.31 3.26
CA LYS A 34 -0.58 6.98 3.64
C LYS A 34 -1.39 6.34 2.53
N SER A 35 -2.06 7.15 1.72
CA SER A 35 -2.92 6.70 0.63
C SER A 35 -2.14 5.97 -0.47
N THR A 36 -2.81 5.06 -1.18
CA THR A 36 -2.30 4.47 -2.42
C THR A 36 -2.22 5.55 -3.49
N VAL A 37 -1.01 5.84 -3.94
CA VAL A 37 -0.73 6.90 -4.92
C VAL A 37 0.22 6.39 -5.99
N PRO A 38 0.15 6.90 -7.23
CA PRO A 38 1.10 6.55 -8.29
C PRO A 38 2.55 6.79 -7.88
N VAL A 39 3.43 5.95 -8.40
CA VAL A 39 4.89 6.12 -8.23
C VAL A 39 5.29 7.54 -8.67
N THR A 40 6.23 8.17 -7.94
CA THR A 40 6.65 9.58 -8.07
C THR A 40 5.74 10.62 -7.41
N THR A 41 4.66 10.22 -6.75
CA THR A 41 3.80 11.20 -6.05
C THR A 41 4.56 11.89 -4.91
N GLY A 42 5.36 11.17 -4.15
CA GLY A 42 6.23 11.75 -3.13
C GLY A 42 7.20 12.79 -3.68
N ASP A 43 7.73 12.57 -4.89
CA ASP A 43 8.61 13.54 -5.57
C ASP A 43 7.86 14.82 -5.97
N LYS A 44 6.61 14.69 -6.41
CA LYS A 44 5.74 15.84 -6.71
C LYS A 44 5.44 16.66 -5.47
N ILE A 45 5.15 16.00 -4.34
CA ILE A 45 4.96 16.67 -3.04
C ILE A 45 6.24 17.39 -2.62
N GLU A 46 7.41 16.73 -2.71
CA GLU A 46 8.70 17.33 -2.40
C GLU A 46 8.98 18.57 -3.26
N ASN A 47 8.67 18.52 -4.55
CA ASN A 47 8.85 19.66 -5.44
C ASN A 47 7.96 20.86 -5.03
N ILE A 48 6.71 20.62 -4.64
CA ILE A 48 5.82 21.68 -4.11
C ILE A 48 6.42 22.29 -2.84
N LEU A 49 7.01 21.47 -1.97
CA LEU A 49 7.56 21.84 -0.67
C LEU A 49 9.06 22.15 -0.71
N LYS A 50 9.67 22.27 -1.89
CA LYS A 50 11.13 22.38 -2.08
C LYS A 50 11.81 23.45 -1.21
N ASN A 51 11.16 24.61 -1.03
CA ASN A 51 11.72 25.68 -0.23
C ASN A 51 11.74 25.33 1.28
N LEU A 52 10.72 24.62 1.78
CA LEU A 52 10.68 24.11 3.15
C LEU A 52 11.72 22.98 3.34
N LYS A 53 11.87 22.14 2.33
CA LYS A 53 12.90 21.08 2.33
C LYS A 53 14.32 21.65 2.40
N LYS A 54 14.62 22.66 1.58
CA LYS A 54 15.92 23.39 1.63
C LYS A 54 16.20 23.98 3.00
N ARG A 55 15.17 24.49 3.67
CA ARG A 55 15.25 25.03 5.05
C ARG A 55 15.25 23.94 6.12
N LYS A 56 15.25 22.66 5.77
CA LYS A 56 15.17 21.50 6.68
C LYS A 56 13.92 21.49 7.58
N LEU A 57 12.84 22.11 7.12
CA LEU A 57 11.57 22.18 7.85
C LEU A 57 10.64 21.02 7.52
N VAL A 58 10.90 20.26 6.46
CA VAL A 58 10.08 19.09 6.10
C VAL A 58 10.92 17.93 5.62
N ASP A 59 10.49 16.73 5.97
CA ASP A 59 10.87 15.48 5.30
C ASP A 59 9.61 14.83 4.72
N ILE A 60 9.77 14.23 3.54
CA ILE A 60 8.66 13.58 2.82
C ILE A 60 8.82 12.07 2.93
N VAL A 61 7.72 11.40 3.25
CA VAL A 61 7.67 9.96 3.48
C VAL A 61 6.48 9.36 2.74
N SER A 62 6.69 8.24 2.08
CA SER A 62 5.64 7.35 1.58
C SER A 62 5.51 6.16 2.54
N ASN A 63 4.34 6.03 3.17
CA ASN A 63 4.04 4.95 4.10
C ASN A 63 2.68 4.34 3.74
N PRO A 64 2.62 3.55 2.66
CA PRO A 64 1.38 2.95 2.22
C PRO A 64 0.80 2.02 3.29
N GLU A 65 -0.52 1.92 3.33
CA GLU A 65 -1.26 0.96 4.14
C GLU A 65 -1.49 -0.34 3.37
N PHE A 66 -1.69 -1.45 4.09
CA PHE A 66 -2.00 -2.78 3.54
C PHE A 66 -3.20 -3.37 4.30
N LEU A 67 -4.24 -2.55 4.46
CA LEU A 67 -5.44 -2.90 5.22
C LEU A 67 -6.42 -3.63 4.31
N ARG A 68 -7.04 -4.69 4.84
CA ARG A 68 -8.15 -5.39 4.19
C ARG A 68 -9.46 -4.71 4.56
N GLU A 69 -10.39 -4.68 3.63
CA GLU A 69 -11.76 -4.26 3.91
C GLU A 69 -12.39 -5.18 4.95
N GLY A 70 -13.14 -4.63 5.89
CA GLY A 70 -13.69 -5.39 7.03
C GLY A 70 -12.71 -5.65 8.19
N GLU A 71 -11.38 -5.75 7.95
CA GLU A 71 -10.36 -6.10 8.95
C GLU A 71 -9.38 -4.94 9.26
N ALA A 72 -9.70 -3.71 8.83
CA ALA A 72 -8.77 -2.57 8.85
C ALA A 72 -8.17 -2.28 10.25
N ILE A 73 -8.95 -2.36 11.32
CA ILE A 73 -8.48 -2.11 12.69
C ILE A 73 -7.46 -3.19 13.10
N ARG A 74 -7.77 -4.45 12.84
CA ARG A 74 -6.90 -5.58 13.14
C ARG A 74 -5.58 -5.48 12.37
N ASP A 75 -5.66 -5.23 11.05
CA ASP A 75 -4.48 -5.12 10.20
C ASP A 75 -3.61 -3.90 10.55
N PHE A 76 -4.21 -2.83 11.09
CA PHE A 76 -3.46 -1.67 11.57
C PHE A 76 -2.75 -1.95 12.90
N VAL A 77 -3.42 -2.63 13.86
CA VAL A 77 -2.86 -2.93 15.18
C VAL A 77 -1.86 -4.09 15.11
N TYR A 78 -2.06 -5.02 14.19
CA TYR A 78 -1.25 -6.23 14.01
C TYR A 78 -0.74 -6.36 12.57
N PRO A 79 0.02 -5.40 12.06
CA PRO A 79 0.44 -5.42 10.66
C PRO A 79 1.46 -6.53 10.40
N ASP A 80 1.33 -7.22 9.26
CA ASP A 80 2.37 -8.14 8.78
C ASP A 80 3.66 -7.41 8.49
N ARG A 81 3.56 -6.18 7.99
CA ARG A 81 4.69 -5.33 7.64
C ARG A 81 4.34 -3.85 7.71
N VAL A 82 5.35 -3.04 8.05
CA VAL A 82 5.32 -1.57 7.95
C VAL A 82 6.35 -1.17 6.91
N ILE A 83 5.94 -0.49 5.85
CA ILE A 83 6.81 -0.04 4.77
C ILE A 83 6.98 1.48 4.85
N ILE A 84 8.22 1.93 4.96
CA ILE A 84 8.58 3.34 5.03
C ILE A 84 9.51 3.68 3.86
N GLY A 85 9.04 4.56 2.99
CA GLY A 85 9.82 5.12 1.89
C GLY A 85 10.29 6.53 2.20
N THR A 86 11.58 6.73 2.42
CA THR A 86 12.13 8.07 2.66
C THR A 86 13.64 8.10 2.44
N ASP A 87 14.15 9.26 2.01
CA ASP A 87 15.60 9.50 1.91
C ASP A 87 16.17 10.11 3.21
N SER A 88 15.30 10.47 4.19
CA SER A 88 15.68 11.07 5.45
C SER A 88 15.94 10.03 6.53
N LYS A 89 17.20 9.85 6.94
CA LYS A 89 17.56 9.01 8.09
C LYS A 89 16.85 9.45 9.38
N LYS A 90 16.67 10.78 9.56
CA LYS A 90 15.97 11.36 10.71
C LYS A 90 14.50 10.96 10.72
N ALA A 91 13.79 11.15 9.61
CA ALA A 91 12.38 10.77 9.49
C ALA A 91 12.21 9.26 9.69
N ASN A 92 13.08 8.43 9.08
CA ASN A 92 13.04 6.98 9.24
C ASN A 92 13.18 6.55 10.70
N LYS A 93 14.15 7.15 11.44
CA LYS A 93 14.35 6.85 12.87
C LYS A 93 13.11 7.20 13.71
N ILE A 94 12.51 8.38 13.47
CA ILE A 94 11.30 8.83 14.19
C ILE A 94 10.15 7.87 13.90
N LEU A 95 9.92 7.51 12.64
CA LEU A 95 8.84 6.59 12.26
C LEU A 95 9.06 5.18 12.80
N LYS A 96 10.29 4.68 12.80
CA LYS A 96 10.60 3.40 13.42
C LYS A 96 10.20 3.40 14.90
N THR A 97 10.53 4.45 15.64
CA THR A 97 10.13 4.59 17.05
C THR A 97 8.61 4.68 17.19
N LEU A 98 7.93 5.44 16.32
CA LEU A 98 6.47 5.58 16.32
C LEU A 98 5.75 4.24 16.10
N TYR A 99 6.26 3.40 15.20
CA TYR A 99 5.66 2.11 14.88
C TYR A 99 6.07 0.97 15.82
N MET A 100 7.12 1.14 16.65
CA MET A 100 7.59 0.10 17.58
C MET A 100 6.48 -0.55 18.42
N PRO A 101 5.49 0.19 18.97
CA PRO A 101 4.46 -0.42 19.81
C PRO A 101 3.57 -1.45 19.10
N ILE A 102 3.42 -1.32 17.78
CA ILE A 102 2.57 -2.22 16.96
C ILE A 102 3.38 -3.24 16.16
N ILE A 103 4.70 -3.07 16.05
CA ILE A 103 5.58 -4.03 15.41
C ILE A 103 5.83 -5.18 16.37
N LYS A 104 5.20 -6.33 16.11
CA LYS A 104 5.42 -7.55 16.87
C LYS A 104 6.67 -8.29 16.38
N LYS A 105 7.07 -9.34 17.12
CA LYS A 105 8.21 -10.20 16.80
C LYS A 105 8.23 -10.71 15.35
N ASN A 106 7.05 -10.91 14.77
CA ASN A 106 6.89 -11.41 13.40
C ASN A 106 6.59 -10.33 12.35
N SER A 107 6.36 -9.07 12.77
CA SER A 107 6.10 -7.96 11.84
C SER A 107 7.42 -7.40 11.31
N ARG A 108 7.48 -7.13 10.01
CA ARG A 108 8.68 -6.60 9.36
C ARG A 108 8.58 -5.09 9.20
N TYR A 109 9.52 -4.35 9.79
CA TYR A 109 9.75 -2.94 9.44
C TYR A 109 10.73 -2.89 8.27
N PHE A 110 10.26 -2.39 7.13
CA PHE A 110 11.05 -2.32 5.90
C PHE A 110 11.21 -0.86 5.45
N SER A 111 12.46 -0.43 5.30
CA SER A 111 12.79 0.92 4.84
C SER A 111 13.37 0.88 3.43
N THR A 112 12.85 1.75 2.57
CA THR A 112 13.24 1.85 1.16
C THR A 112 13.13 3.30 0.66
N SER A 113 13.36 3.53 -0.64
CA SER A 113 13.07 4.83 -1.26
C SER A 113 11.56 5.12 -1.31
N ARG A 114 11.18 6.40 -1.45
CA ARG A 114 9.77 6.79 -1.60
C ARG A 114 9.11 6.05 -2.79
N ARG A 115 9.77 6.06 -3.94
CA ARG A 115 9.29 5.36 -5.15
C ARG A 115 9.16 3.86 -4.91
N GLY A 116 10.11 3.27 -4.17
CA GLY A 116 10.06 1.86 -3.78
C GLY A 116 8.83 1.53 -2.95
N ALA A 117 8.53 2.32 -1.92
CA ALA A 117 7.35 2.13 -1.08
C ALA A 117 6.03 2.29 -1.88
N GLU A 118 5.95 3.30 -2.75
CA GLU A 118 4.81 3.51 -3.65
C GLU A 118 4.62 2.32 -4.60
N LEU A 119 5.71 1.83 -5.23
CA LEU A 119 5.65 0.70 -6.15
C LEU A 119 5.29 -0.61 -5.44
N ILE A 120 5.81 -0.87 -4.23
CA ILE A 120 5.48 -2.07 -3.45
C ILE A 120 3.97 -2.16 -3.23
N LYS A 121 3.29 -1.04 -2.91
CA LYS A 121 1.83 -1.04 -2.74
C LYS A 121 1.11 -1.41 -4.04
N TYR A 122 1.49 -0.80 -5.16
CA TYR A 122 0.89 -1.12 -6.46
C TYR A 122 1.14 -2.57 -6.87
N ALA A 123 2.37 -3.04 -6.76
CA ALA A 123 2.73 -4.41 -7.11
C ALA A 123 1.98 -5.43 -6.25
N SER A 124 1.85 -5.16 -4.94
CA SER A 124 1.07 -6.03 -4.05
C SER A 124 -0.39 -6.10 -4.46
N ASN A 125 -1.04 -4.95 -4.71
CA ASN A 125 -2.44 -4.92 -5.11
C ASN A 125 -2.65 -5.57 -6.49
N ALA A 126 -1.76 -5.32 -7.47
CA ALA A 126 -1.82 -5.94 -8.79
C ALA A 126 -1.67 -7.46 -8.70
N PHE A 127 -0.76 -7.95 -7.85
CA PHE A 127 -0.57 -9.38 -7.64
C PHE A 127 -1.79 -10.05 -7.01
N LEU A 128 -2.43 -9.40 -6.02
CA LEU A 128 -3.67 -9.89 -5.43
C LEU A 128 -4.80 -9.95 -6.46
N ALA A 129 -4.98 -8.90 -7.26
CA ALA A 129 -5.96 -8.88 -8.33
C ALA A 129 -5.70 -9.96 -9.39
N THR A 130 -4.42 -10.22 -9.72
CA THR A 130 -4.05 -11.31 -10.63
C THR A 130 -4.40 -12.68 -10.06
N LYS A 131 -4.21 -12.90 -8.76
CA LYS A 131 -4.61 -14.16 -8.09
C LYS A 131 -6.13 -14.37 -8.17
N ILE A 132 -6.92 -13.32 -7.89
CA ILE A 132 -8.39 -13.40 -7.99
C ILE A 132 -8.81 -13.69 -9.44
N SER A 133 -8.27 -12.97 -10.42
CA SER A 133 -8.57 -13.24 -11.83
C SER A 133 -8.19 -14.65 -12.24
N PHE A 134 -7.05 -15.15 -11.78
CA PHE A 134 -6.60 -16.51 -12.07
C PHE A 134 -7.57 -17.57 -11.53
N ILE A 135 -7.98 -17.46 -10.25
CA ILE A 135 -8.88 -18.47 -9.68
C ILE A 135 -10.28 -18.41 -10.32
N ASN A 136 -10.74 -17.24 -10.77
CA ASN A 136 -11.99 -17.11 -11.51
C ASN A 136 -11.92 -17.80 -12.89
N GLU A 137 -10.79 -17.72 -13.60
CA GLU A 137 -10.59 -18.47 -14.84
C GLU A 137 -10.57 -19.99 -14.59
N ILE A 138 -9.98 -20.44 -13.50
CA ILE A 138 -10.03 -21.84 -13.07
C ILE A 138 -11.46 -22.26 -12.73
N ALA A 139 -12.24 -21.40 -12.07
CA ALA A 139 -13.64 -21.67 -11.77
C ALA A 139 -14.47 -21.90 -13.06
N ASN A 140 -14.27 -21.07 -14.08
CA ASN A 140 -14.91 -21.26 -15.39
C ASN A 140 -14.56 -22.61 -16.05
N LEU A 141 -13.34 -23.10 -15.85
CA LEU A 141 -12.93 -24.42 -16.31
C LEU A 141 -13.57 -25.55 -15.49
N CYS A 142 -13.64 -25.37 -14.17
CA CYS A 142 -14.26 -26.32 -13.26
C CYS A 142 -15.76 -26.53 -13.59
N GLU A 143 -16.49 -25.46 -13.88
CA GLU A 143 -17.90 -25.54 -14.32
C GLU A 143 -18.06 -26.43 -15.57
N LYS A 144 -17.16 -26.29 -16.54
CA LYS A 144 -17.21 -27.08 -17.78
C LYS A 144 -16.84 -28.54 -17.57
N THR A 145 -16.09 -28.87 -16.53
CA THR A 145 -15.58 -30.21 -16.25
C THR A 145 -16.29 -30.91 -15.09
N GLY A 146 -17.25 -30.23 -14.41
CA GLY A 146 -17.96 -30.77 -13.26
C GLY A 146 -17.10 -30.95 -12.00
N ILE A 147 -16.04 -30.18 -11.87
CA ILE A 147 -15.12 -30.19 -10.72
C ILE A 147 -15.47 -29.06 -9.77
N ASP A 148 -15.39 -29.26 -8.45
CA ASP A 148 -15.53 -28.19 -7.47
C ASP A 148 -14.28 -27.32 -7.45
N VAL A 149 -14.42 -26.00 -7.68
CA VAL A 149 -13.32 -25.05 -7.62
C VAL A 149 -12.67 -24.99 -6.23
N LYS A 150 -13.42 -25.32 -5.17
CA LYS A 150 -12.90 -25.38 -3.80
C LYS A 150 -11.82 -26.45 -3.64
N ASP A 151 -11.98 -27.60 -4.26
CA ASP A 151 -10.98 -28.67 -4.25
C ASP A 151 -9.69 -28.23 -4.95
N ILE A 152 -9.82 -27.54 -6.08
CA ILE A 152 -8.67 -27.01 -6.83
C ILE A 152 -7.97 -25.92 -6.02
N SER A 153 -8.75 -24.98 -5.47
CA SER A 153 -8.23 -23.88 -4.65
C SER A 153 -7.50 -24.43 -3.41
N PHE A 154 -8.07 -25.42 -2.75
CA PHE A 154 -7.45 -26.09 -1.61
C PHE A 154 -6.15 -26.82 -2.00
N GLY A 155 -6.19 -27.64 -3.04
CA GLY A 155 -5.02 -28.39 -3.51
C GLY A 155 -3.88 -27.47 -3.91
N MET A 156 -4.16 -26.41 -4.68
CA MET A 156 -3.16 -25.44 -5.10
C MET A 156 -2.60 -24.64 -3.93
N GLY A 157 -3.47 -24.17 -3.04
CA GLY A 157 -3.09 -23.32 -1.92
C GLY A 157 -2.29 -24.09 -0.84
N SER A 158 -2.32 -25.43 -0.84
CA SER A 158 -1.50 -26.28 0.03
C SER A 158 0.00 -26.21 -0.31
N ASP A 159 0.36 -25.74 -1.50
CA ASP A 159 1.75 -25.45 -1.85
C ASP A 159 2.17 -24.09 -1.28
N GLU A 160 3.15 -24.08 -0.35
CA GLU A 160 3.65 -22.85 0.30
C GLU A 160 4.14 -21.80 -0.71
N ARG A 161 4.57 -22.17 -1.90
CA ARG A 161 5.02 -21.28 -2.97
C ARG A 161 3.85 -20.50 -3.60
N ILE A 162 2.66 -21.10 -3.60
CA ILE A 162 1.42 -20.49 -4.13
C ILE A 162 0.72 -19.70 -3.03
N GLY A 163 0.69 -20.26 -1.82
CA GLY A 163 0.24 -19.60 -0.59
C GLY A 163 -1.27 -19.50 -0.41
N CYS A 164 -1.67 -19.20 0.80
CA CYS A 164 -2.99 -19.30 1.41
C CYS A 164 -4.08 -18.36 0.83
N LEU A 165 -3.76 -17.39 -0.02
CA LEU A 165 -4.73 -16.40 -0.52
C LEU A 165 -5.75 -16.96 -1.53
N LEU A 166 -5.64 -18.23 -1.92
CA LEU A 166 -6.66 -18.89 -2.73
C LEU A 166 -7.83 -19.43 -1.87
N TYR A 167 -7.66 -19.50 -0.54
CA TYR A 167 -8.69 -20.01 0.37
C TYR A 167 -9.65 -18.96 0.93
N THR A 168 -9.25 -17.70 0.96
CA THR A 168 -10.11 -16.62 1.42
C THR A 168 -11.02 -16.21 0.28
N SER A 169 -12.02 -17.03 0.03
CA SER A 169 -13.08 -16.79 -0.94
C SER A 169 -14.14 -15.82 -0.39
N ASP A 170 -13.76 -14.59 -0.07
CA ASP A 170 -14.77 -13.53 -0.02
C ASP A 170 -15.20 -13.11 -1.45
N ALA A 171 -14.51 -13.65 -2.48
CA ALA A 171 -14.86 -13.41 -3.87
C ALA A 171 -15.92 -14.37 -4.44
N ALA A 172 -16.26 -15.46 -3.74
CA ALA A 172 -17.25 -16.44 -4.19
C ALA A 172 -18.64 -16.26 -3.55
N ASP A 173 -18.79 -15.43 -2.52
CA ASP A 173 -20.04 -15.21 -1.80
C ASP A 173 -20.76 -13.90 -2.17
N GLU A 174 -20.27 -13.12 -3.15
CA GLU A 174 -20.94 -11.92 -3.68
C GLU A 174 -21.64 -12.19 -5.03
N HIS A 175 -22.47 -13.23 -5.08
CA HIS A 175 -23.47 -13.37 -6.16
C HIS A 175 -24.83 -13.76 -5.60
#